data_b4088b0392466c45d24d397482122019
#
_entry.id   b4088b0392466c45d24d397482122019
#
_cell.length_a   1.000
_cell.length_b   1.000
_cell.length_c   1.000
_cell.angle_alpha   90.00
_cell.angle_beta   90.00
_cell.angle_gamma   90.00
#
_symmetry.space_group_name_H-M   'P 1'
#
loop_
_entity.id
_entity.type
_entity.pdbx_description
1 polymer ?
#
loop_
_entity_poly.entity_id
_entity_poly.type
_entity_poly.pdbx_seq_one_letter_code
_entity_poly.pdbx_strand_id
1 'polypeptide(L)'
;MTLLVKGGRVVNPAMQQDEICDILIENGKIKEVGANLSADGAEIFDASGLVVAPGFIDMHVHLRQPGQSGKETIETGTKAAAAGGITRVATMPNTKPVIDSAIIVDGMKYKIEREAKVKVEIIGAISKGLQGQELAGMGAMAKEGVAAFSDDGRYVENCDFMRKAMEYASMFHKVIIDHCEEQSLVEGGNMHEGVVSNELGIKGRPAVAEDIAVARDIFLAEATHTPVHIAHISTKNAVELVRQAKKRGVQVTAEVTPQHLIFTDEVLRTFETRYKVNPPIRSEEHRAACVAGLQDGTIDAVVTDHAPHEWEEKDQEFNLAPSGFVGLETSVGAMLTYMYHTGNIDLMTLVNAMSTAQAKILGLDAGVIAPGKDADLTVLDLDKEWTVDSSKFYSKGKASPFDEMIFKGKAAATIVNGKIVMKNGEVL
;
A
#
# COMPACT_ATOMS: atom_id res chain seq x y z
N MET A 1 -6.92 -3.30 29.70
CA MET A 1 -5.96 -2.18 29.56
C MET A 1 -6.74 -0.97 29.09
N THR A 2 -6.57 0.16 29.75
CA THR A 2 -7.23 1.41 29.39
C THR A 2 -6.15 2.41 28.97
N LEU A 3 -6.31 3.02 27.78
CA LEU A 3 -5.41 4.04 27.24
C LEU A 3 -6.23 5.30 26.93
N LEU A 4 -5.73 6.45 27.32
CA LEU A 4 -6.29 7.75 26.98
C LEU A 4 -5.31 8.50 26.09
N VAL A 5 -5.64 8.66 24.80
CA VAL A 5 -4.92 9.54 23.87
C VAL A 5 -5.49 10.94 24.03
N LYS A 6 -4.67 11.88 24.51
CA LYS A 6 -5.14 13.18 25.00
C LYS A 6 -4.64 14.35 24.18
N GLY A 7 -5.55 15.28 23.84
CA GLY A 7 -5.22 16.58 23.27
C GLY A 7 -4.72 16.58 21.84
N GLY A 8 -4.91 15.50 21.09
CA GLY A 8 -4.49 15.38 19.69
C GLY A 8 -5.48 16.04 18.71
N ARG A 9 -4.98 16.56 17.58
CA ARG A 9 -5.82 16.94 16.45
C ARG A 9 -6.27 15.66 15.73
N VAL A 10 -7.52 15.28 15.92
CA VAL A 10 -8.11 14.09 15.28
C VAL A 10 -8.53 14.44 13.86
N VAL A 11 -7.92 13.76 12.87
CA VAL A 11 -8.26 13.88 11.45
C VAL A 11 -8.86 12.54 11.01
N ASN A 12 -10.16 12.52 10.75
CA ASN A 12 -10.94 11.29 10.54
C ASN A 12 -11.88 11.45 9.34
N PRO A 13 -11.43 11.10 8.12
CA PRO A 13 -12.16 11.34 6.88
C PRO A 13 -13.53 10.66 6.85
N ALA A 14 -13.65 9.46 7.40
CA ALA A 14 -14.92 8.72 7.44
C ALA A 14 -16.03 9.45 8.20
N MET A 15 -15.65 10.33 9.15
CA MET A 15 -16.58 11.14 9.96
C MET A 15 -16.55 12.63 9.61
N GLN A 16 -15.77 13.02 8.60
CA GLN A 16 -15.52 14.43 8.23
C GLN A 16 -15.07 15.29 9.45
N GLN A 17 -14.26 14.71 10.33
CA GLN A 17 -13.81 15.31 11.57
C GLN A 17 -12.37 15.80 11.46
N ASP A 18 -12.12 17.05 11.86
CA ASP A 18 -10.79 17.66 11.97
C ASP A 18 -10.83 18.65 13.15
N GLU A 19 -10.59 18.14 14.36
CA GLU A 19 -10.66 18.92 15.59
C GLU A 19 -9.78 18.35 16.71
N ILE A 20 -9.49 19.15 17.71
CA ILE A 20 -8.76 18.69 18.90
C ILE A 20 -9.72 17.97 19.83
N CYS A 21 -9.47 16.69 20.10
CA CYS A 21 -10.22 15.91 21.08
C CYS A 21 -9.38 14.78 21.69
N ASP A 22 -9.94 14.13 22.69
CA ASP A 22 -9.38 12.97 23.36
C ASP A 22 -10.02 11.69 22.84
N ILE A 23 -9.29 10.57 22.90
CA ILE A 23 -9.80 9.25 22.55
C ILE A 23 -9.57 8.32 23.73
N LEU A 24 -10.66 7.85 24.34
CA LEU A 24 -10.62 6.85 25.39
C LEU A 24 -10.73 5.45 24.79
N ILE A 25 -9.78 4.60 25.14
CA ILE A 25 -9.66 3.24 24.64
C ILE A 25 -9.76 2.26 25.82
N GLU A 26 -10.64 1.27 25.70
CA GLU A 26 -10.78 0.18 26.67
C GLU A 26 -10.80 -1.18 25.94
N ASN A 27 -10.01 -2.11 26.44
CA ASN A 27 -9.96 -3.50 25.91
C ASN A 27 -9.74 -3.58 24.40
N GLY A 28 -8.89 -2.71 23.87
CA GLY A 28 -8.56 -2.67 22.44
C GLY A 28 -9.58 -1.97 21.54
N LYS A 29 -10.65 -1.45 22.10
CA LYS A 29 -11.71 -0.75 21.36
C LYS A 29 -11.76 0.73 21.77
N ILE A 30 -12.15 1.57 20.80
CA ILE A 30 -12.49 2.96 21.07
C ILE A 30 -13.80 2.97 21.89
N LYS A 31 -13.76 3.51 23.09
CA LYS A 31 -14.93 3.65 23.96
C LYS A 31 -15.65 4.98 23.71
N GLU A 32 -14.88 6.06 23.67
CA GLU A 32 -15.39 7.40 23.56
C GLU A 32 -14.41 8.33 22.83
N VAL A 33 -14.92 9.28 22.07
CA VAL A 33 -14.18 10.36 21.42
C VAL A 33 -14.83 11.66 21.82
N GLY A 34 -14.08 12.61 22.40
CA GLY A 34 -14.65 13.88 22.87
C GLY A 34 -13.62 14.76 23.57
N ALA A 35 -14.08 15.90 24.08
CA ALA A 35 -13.21 16.84 24.78
C ALA A 35 -13.15 16.54 26.29
N ASN A 36 -11.97 16.75 26.88
CA ASN A 36 -11.74 16.65 28.34
C ASN A 36 -12.12 15.28 28.95
N LEU A 37 -11.85 14.20 28.23
CA LEU A 37 -12.08 12.87 28.76
C LEU A 37 -11.11 12.56 29.89
N SER A 38 -11.57 11.74 30.83
CA SER A 38 -10.77 11.25 31.95
C SER A 38 -11.14 9.78 32.23
N ALA A 39 -10.17 8.99 32.64
CA ALA A 39 -10.40 7.65 33.13
C ALA A 39 -9.39 7.32 34.24
N ASP A 40 -9.90 6.91 35.41
CA ASP A 40 -9.08 6.59 36.56
C ASP A 40 -8.19 5.36 36.23
N GLY A 41 -6.89 5.49 36.46
CA GLY A 41 -5.91 4.40 36.22
C GLY A 41 -5.59 4.13 34.74
N ALA A 42 -6.04 4.98 33.80
CA ALA A 42 -5.65 4.87 32.40
C ALA A 42 -4.19 5.25 32.19
N GLU A 43 -3.52 4.54 31.27
CA GLU A 43 -2.28 5.02 30.69
C GLU A 43 -2.60 6.27 29.84
N ILE A 44 -1.82 7.33 29.98
CA ILE A 44 -2.03 8.57 29.22
C ILE A 44 -0.96 8.66 28.13
N PHE A 45 -1.40 8.76 26.87
CA PHE A 45 -0.58 9.17 25.74
C PHE A 45 -0.89 10.64 25.43
N ASP A 46 0.05 11.54 25.77
CA ASP A 46 -0.07 12.95 25.42
C ASP A 46 0.19 13.14 23.92
N ALA A 47 -0.88 13.50 23.19
CA ALA A 47 -0.87 13.79 21.76
C ALA A 47 -0.94 15.28 21.45
N SER A 48 -0.70 16.15 22.45
CA SER A 48 -0.73 17.61 22.26
C SER A 48 0.25 18.05 21.18
N GLY A 49 -0.24 18.80 20.19
CA GLY A 49 0.57 19.23 19.04
C GLY A 49 0.76 18.15 17.95
N LEU A 50 0.24 16.94 18.17
CA LEU A 50 0.29 15.84 17.20
C LEU A 50 -1.07 15.66 16.51
N VAL A 51 -1.04 15.01 15.35
CA VAL A 51 -2.24 14.58 14.63
C VAL A 51 -2.52 13.12 14.94
N VAL A 52 -3.78 12.80 15.23
CA VAL A 52 -4.26 11.43 15.43
C VAL A 52 -5.18 11.05 14.28
N ALA A 53 -4.79 10.06 13.51
CA ALA A 53 -5.54 9.54 12.37
C ALA A 53 -6.05 8.12 12.66
N PRO A 54 -7.10 7.64 11.97
CA PRO A 54 -7.38 6.21 11.90
C PRO A 54 -6.11 5.47 11.44
N GLY A 55 -5.87 4.29 11.98
CA GLY A 55 -4.67 3.54 11.68
C GLY A 55 -4.43 3.41 10.17
N PHE A 56 -3.23 3.76 9.74
CA PHE A 56 -2.87 3.64 8.32
C PHE A 56 -2.84 2.19 7.88
N ILE A 57 -3.26 1.97 6.66
CA ILE A 57 -3.33 0.68 6.00
C ILE A 57 -2.42 0.73 4.78
N ASP A 58 -1.73 -0.35 4.49
CA ASP A 58 -1.02 -0.55 3.23
C ASP A 58 -1.49 -1.84 2.57
N MET A 59 -2.33 -1.70 1.57
CA MET A 59 -2.99 -2.86 0.94
C MET A 59 -2.14 -3.54 -0.13
N HIS A 60 -0.89 -3.10 -0.34
CA HIS A 60 0.01 -3.65 -1.34
C HIS A 60 1.44 -3.79 -0.80
N VAL A 61 1.73 -4.96 -0.19
CA VAL A 61 3.06 -5.28 0.33
C VAL A 61 3.47 -6.72 0.02
N HIS A 62 4.79 -6.98 0.00
CA HIS A 62 5.35 -8.32 -0.19
C HIS A 62 6.11 -8.75 1.06
N LEU A 63 5.46 -9.49 1.96
CA LEU A 63 6.10 -10.04 3.16
C LEU A 63 6.97 -11.27 2.89
N ARG A 64 7.03 -11.72 1.63
CA ARG A 64 7.94 -12.75 1.13
C ARG A 64 7.82 -14.13 1.78
N GLN A 65 6.93 -14.31 2.73
CA GLN A 65 6.62 -15.60 3.34
C GLN A 65 5.25 -16.11 2.88
N PRO A 66 5.18 -17.42 2.61
CA PRO A 66 6.19 -18.47 2.80
C PRO A 66 7.30 -18.47 1.74
N GLY A 67 8.46 -19.08 2.09
CA GLY A 67 9.49 -19.56 1.17
C GLY A 67 10.56 -18.59 0.71
N GLN A 68 10.45 -17.28 0.98
CA GLN A 68 11.44 -16.27 0.57
C GLN A 68 11.94 -15.45 1.79
N SER A 69 12.13 -16.11 2.92
CA SER A 69 12.47 -15.48 4.21
C SER A 69 13.85 -14.80 4.23
N GLY A 70 14.69 -15.02 3.23
CA GLY A 70 15.93 -14.27 3.02
C GLY A 70 15.64 -12.79 2.76
N LYS A 71 14.63 -12.51 1.93
CA LYS A 71 14.24 -11.17 1.50
C LYS A 71 13.44 -10.40 2.55
N GLU A 72 12.49 -11.07 3.21
CA GLU A 72 11.63 -10.49 4.26
C GLU A 72 10.94 -11.60 5.06
N THR A 73 10.46 -11.26 6.26
CA THR A 73 9.60 -12.11 7.07
C THR A 73 8.35 -11.35 7.51
N ILE A 74 7.31 -12.07 7.93
CA ILE A 74 6.13 -11.46 8.55
C ILE A 74 6.56 -10.59 9.75
N GLU A 75 7.48 -11.08 10.57
CA GLU A 75 7.98 -10.35 11.74
C GLU A 75 8.66 -9.04 11.33
N THR A 76 9.64 -9.10 10.42
CA THR A 76 10.45 -7.91 10.06
C THR A 76 9.64 -6.92 9.23
N GLY A 77 8.84 -7.38 8.28
CA GLY A 77 7.97 -6.49 7.48
C GLY A 77 6.88 -5.82 8.33
N THR A 78 6.30 -6.53 9.32
CA THR A 78 5.32 -5.91 10.23
C THR A 78 5.95 -5.00 11.27
N LYS A 79 7.22 -5.21 11.65
CA LYS A 79 8.01 -4.23 12.41
C LYS A 79 8.27 -2.97 11.57
N ALA A 80 8.63 -3.13 10.30
CA ALA A 80 8.79 -2.00 9.37
C ALA A 80 7.50 -1.21 9.20
N ALA A 81 6.37 -1.90 9.06
CA ALA A 81 5.04 -1.26 9.03
C ALA A 81 4.76 -0.45 10.31
N ALA A 82 4.97 -1.06 11.48
CA ALA A 82 4.81 -0.37 12.76
C ALA A 82 5.69 0.87 12.86
N ALA A 83 6.99 0.76 12.50
CA ALA A 83 7.93 1.88 12.51
C ALA A 83 7.52 3.02 11.56
N GLY A 84 6.91 2.68 10.42
CA GLY A 84 6.38 3.63 9.44
C GLY A 84 5.03 4.26 9.80
N GLY A 85 4.37 3.84 10.89
CA GLY A 85 3.05 4.37 11.25
C GLY A 85 1.87 3.57 10.69
N ILE A 86 2.12 2.40 10.10
CA ILE A 86 1.11 1.56 9.46
C ILE A 86 0.62 0.51 10.46
N THR A 87 -0.70 0.43 10.66
CA THR A 87 -1.33 -0.47 11.64
C THR A 87 -1.81 -1.78 11.02
N ARG A 88 -1.89 -1.82 9.69
CA ARG A 88 -2.40 -2.96 8.93
C ARG A 88 -1.76 -3.02 7.55
N VAL A 89 -1.37 -4.21 7.12
CA VAL A 89 -0.84 -4.46 5.78
C VAL A 89 -1.63 -5.58 5.10
N ALA A 90 -1.70 -5.59 3.75
CA ALA A 90 -2.22 -6.72 3.00
C ALA A 90 -1.10 -7.31 2.13
N THR A 91 -0.79 -8.59 2.35
CA THR A 91 0.33 -9.25 1.67
C THR A 91 -0.08 -9.92 0.38
N MET A 92 0.67 -9.64 -0.70
CA MET A 92 0.46 -10.19 -2.03
C MET A 92 0.80 -11.68 -2.11
N PRO A 93 0.20 -12.45 -3.04
CA PRO A 93 0.26 -13.90 -3.08
C PRO A 93 1.51 -14.49 -3.72
N ASN A 94 2.42 -13.69 -4.28
CA ASN A 94 3.57 -14.12 -5.07
C ASN A 94 4.73 -14.68 -4.24
N THR A 95 4.42 -15.61 -3.40
CA THR A 95 5.32 -16.35 -2.49
C THR A 95 5.71 -17.73 -3.03
N LYS A 96 6.48 -18.53 -2.29
CA LYS A 96 6.88 -19.91 -2.63
C LYS A 96 6.65 -20.84 -1.44
N PRO A 97 5.57 -21.63 -1.43
CA PRO A 97 4.53 -21.73 -2.46
C PRO A 97 3.70 -20.44 -2.59
N VAL A 98 3.05 -20.30 -3.75
CA VAL A 98 2.07 -19.22 -4.00
C VAL A 98 0.87 -19.39 -3.07
N ILE A 99 0.26 -18.30 -2.63
CA ILE A 99 -0.95 -18.34 -1.78
C ILE A 99 -2.18 -18.60 -2.68
N ASP A 100 -2.31 -19.83 -3.18
CA ASP A 100 -3.36 -20.25 -4.12
C ASP A 100 -4.34 -21.31 -3.58
N SER A 101 -4.25 -21.60 -2.29
CA SER A 101 -5.11 -22.60 -1.63
C SER A 101 -5.39 -22.27 -0.17
N ALA A 102 -6.53 -22.76 0.34
CA ALA A 102 -6.99 -22.55 1.72
C ALA A 102 -5.97 -23.05 2.76
N ILE A 103 -5.28 -24.16 2.49
CA ILE A 103 -4.29 -24.72 3.42
C ILE A 103 -3.08 -23.79 3.60
N ILE A 104 -2.67 -23.08 2.55
CA ILE A 104 -1.58 -22.10 2.65
C ILE A 104 -2.06 -20.89 3.43
N VAL A 105 -3.29 -20.42 3.19
CA VAL A 105 -3.92 -19.31 3.95
C VAL A 105 -3.97 -19.64 5.44
N ASP A 106 -4.42 -20.84 5.80
CA ASP A 106 -4.48 -21.29 7.21
C ASP A 106 -3.09 -21.31 7.86
N GLY A 107 -2.09 -21.86 7.16
CA GLY A 107 -0.70 -21.85 7.63
C GLY A 107 -0.14 -20.43 7.80
N MET A 108 -0.52 -19.49 6.93
CA MET A 108 -0.16 -18.09 7.04
C MET A 108 -0.79 -17.43 8.26
N LYS A 109 -2.09 -17.65 8.50
CA LYS A 109 -2.79 -17.12 9.69
C LYS A 109 -2.11 -17.54 10.98
N TYR A 110 -1.78 -18.83 11.09
CA TYR A 110 -1.05 -19.35 12.25
C TYR A 110 0.28 -18.62 12.49
N LYS A 111 1.00 -18.33 11.41
CA LYS A 111 2.28 -17.62 11.49
C LYS A 111 2.09 -16.12 11.82
N ILE A 112 1.12 -15.47 11.19
CA ILE A 112 0.75 -14.07 11.43
C ILE A 112 0.39 -13.85 12.91
N GLU A 113 -0.44 -14.69 13.49
CA GLU A 113 -0.84 -14.60 14.89
C GLU A 113 0.33 -14.61 15.87
N ARG A 114 1.41 -15.30 15.53
CA ARG A 114 2.58 -15.49 16.39
C ARG A 114 3.67 -14.41 16.19
N GLU A 115 3.82 -13.90 15.00
CA GLU A 115 4.99 -13.11 14.60
C GLU A 115 4.65 -11.65 14.27
N ALA A 116 3.41 -11.36 13.85
CA ALA A 116 3.08 -10.03 13.36
C ALA A 116 2.98 -8.99 14.48
N LYS A 117 3.51 -7.80 14.22
CA LYS A 117 3.43 -6.63 15.11
C LYS A 117 2.24 -5.73 14.79
N VAL A 118 1.78 -5.75 13.54
CA VAL A 118 0.57 -5.06 13.08
C VAL A 118 -0.38 -6.08 12.45
N LYS A 119 -1.60 -5.68 12.14
CA LYS A 119 -2.57 -6.56 11.49
C LYS A 119 -2.12 -6.90 10.07
N VAL A 120 -2.33 -8.16 9.66
CA VAL A 120 -1.97 -8.64 8.32
C VAL A 120 -3.18 -9.27 7.67
N GLU A 121 -3.62 -8.69 6.57
CA GLU A 121 -4.58 -9.28 5.66
C GLU A 121 -3.85 -10.12 4.61
N ILE A 122 -4.47 -11.20 4.15
CA ILE A 122 -3.91 -12.07 3.13
C ILE A 122 -4.65 -11.83 1.82
N ILE A 123 -3.91 -11.63 0.73
CA ILE A 123 -4.44 -11.62 -0.62
C ILE A 123 -4.17 -13.00 -1.22
N GLY A 124 -5.23 -13.65 -1.74
CA GLY A 124 -5.12 -14.94 -2.41
C GLY A 124 -4.83 -14.79 -3.90
N ALA A 125 -4.21 -15.80 -4.51
CA ALA A 125 -3.98 -15.81 -5.93
C ALA A 125 -5.29 -15.98 -6.72
N ILE A 126 -5.35 -15.35 -7.89
CA ILE A 126 -6.42 -15.54 -8.90
C ILE A 126 -6.23 -16.91 -9.56
N SER A 127 -5.01 -17.21 -9.98
CA SER A 127 -4.67 -18.43 -10.72
C SER A 127 -3.72 -19.33 -9.95
N LYS A 128 -3.80 -20.64 -10.18
CA LYS A 128 -2.87 -21.62 -9.62
C LYS A 128 -1.44 -21.31 -10.05
N GLY A 129 -0.57 -21.18 -9.05
CA GLY A 129 0.85 -20.88 -9.27
C GLY A 129 1.10 -19.58 -10.03
N LEU A 130 0.13 -18.63 -10.09
CA LEU A 130 0.19 -17.38 -10.86
C LEU A 130 0.43 -17.61 -12.35
N GLN A 131 -0.18 -18.66 -12.94
CA GLN A 131 0.05 -19.02 -14.35
C GLN A 131 -1.01 -18.46 -15.31
N GLY A 132 -2.12 -17.86 -14.80
CA GLY A 132 -3.19 -17.31 -15.62
C GLY A 132 -3.97 -18.35 -16.44
N GLN A 133 -3.91 -19.64 -16.08
CA GLN A 133 -4.48 -20.74 -16.86
C GLN A 133 -5.62 -21.48 -16.18
N GLU A 134 -5.53 -21.67 -14.87
CA GLU A 134 -6.52 -22.35 -14.06
C GLU A 134 -6.79 -21.52 -12.80
N LEU A 135 -8.07 -21.34 -12.44
CA LEU A 135 -8.45 -20.62 -11.24
C LEU A 135 -7.88 -21.31 -10.00
N ALA A 136 -7.34 -20.51 -9.09
CA ALA A 136 -6.96 -20.95 -7.76
C ALA A 136 -8.19 -21.35 -6.94
N GLY A 137 -7.97 -21.86 -5.74
CA GLY A 137 -9.05 -22.23 -4.83
C GLY A 137 -9.78 -21.03 -4.21
N MET A 138 -10.16 -20.03 -5.03
CA MET A 138 -10.67 -18.71 -4.59
C MET A 138 -11.83 -18.82 -3.59
N GLY A 139 -12.83 -19.67 -3.86
CA GLY A 139 -13.97 -19.85 -2.96
C GLY A 139 -13.57 -20.43 -1.60
N ALA A 140 -12.62 -21.34 -1.56
CA ALA A 140 -12.09 -21.90 -0.31
C ALA A 140 -11.24 -20.87 0.45
N MET A 141 -10.40 -20.11 -0.25
CA MET A 141 -9.61 -19.02 0.33
C MET A 141 -10.48 -17.87 0.83
N ALA A 142 -11.59 -17.54 0.13
CA ALA A 142 -12.55 -16.56 0.60
C ALA A 142 -13.21 -16.96 1.93
N LYS A 143 -13.55 -18.24 2.10
CA LYS A 143 -14.06 -18.79 3.39
C LYS A 143 -13.03 -18.73 4.49
N GLU A 144 -11.75 -18.89 4.14
CA GLU A 144 -10.64 -18.68 5.07
C GLU A 144 -10.39 -17.17 5.34
N GLY A 145 -11.08 -16.26 4.70
CA GLY A 145 -11.06 -14.82 5.02
C GLY A 145 -9.95 -14.04 4.35
N VAL A 146 -9.48 -14.44 3.15
CA VAL A 146 -8.62 -13.55 2.36
C VAL A 146 -9.34 -12.23 2.07
N ALA A 147 -8.58 -11.13 2.03
CA ALA A 147 -9.15 -9.80 1.83
C ALA A 147 -9.54 -9.53 0.37
N ALA A 148 -8.74 -9.98 -0.57
CA ALA A 148 -8.88 -9.76 -2.01
C ALA A 148 -8.20 -10.91 -2.80
N PHE A 149 -8.20 -10.82 -4.13
CA PHE A 149 -7.47 -11.72 -5.01
C PHE A 149 -6.59 -10.93 -5.98
N SER A 150 -5.38 -11.45 -6.25
CA SER A 150 -4.42 -10.86 -7.17
C SER A 150 -3.49 -11.93 -7.72
N ASP A 151 -2.99 -11.75 -8.93
CA ASP A 151 -1.80 -12.45 -9.42
C ASP A 151 -0.58 -11.52 -9.43
N ASP A 152 -0.54 -10.53 -8.54
CA ASP A 152 0.45 -9.45 -8.52
C ASP A 152 1.90 -9.91 -8.76
N GLY A 153 2.60 -9.04 -9.49
CA GLY A 153 3.86 -9.30 -10.16
C GLY A 153 3.70 -10.03 -11.49
N ARG A 154 2.46 -10.43 -11.83
CA ARG A 154 2.08 -11.00 -13.14
C ARG A 154 0.74 -10.44 -13.59
N TYR A 155 0.60 -10.33 -14.90
CA TYR A 155 -0.64 -9.92 -15.54
C TYR A 155 -1.43 -11.16 -16.01
N VAL A 156 -2.73 -11.15 -15.77
CA VAL A 156 -3.62 -12.19 -16.31
C VAL A 156 -3.97 -11.84 -17.74
N GLU A 157 -3.21 -12.39 -18.72
CA GLU A 157 -3.32 -12.02 -20.15
C GLU A 157 -4.66 -12.40 -20.78
N ASN A 158 -5.22 -13.55 -20.42
CA ASN A 158 -6.45 -14.06 -21.02
C ASN A 158 -7.69 -13.31 -20.53
N CYS A 159 -8.34 -12.53 -21.41
CA CYS A 159 -9.49 -11.72 -21.09
C CYS A 159 -10.71 -12.53 -20.58
N ASP A 160 -11.00 -13.72 -21.15
CA ASP A 160 -12.10 -14.57 -20.69
C ASP A 160 -11.82 -15.20 -19.34
N PHE A 161 -10.57 -15.55 -19.08
CA PHE A 161 -10.13 -16.03 -17.77
C PHE A 161 -10.29 -14.93 -16.72
N MET A 162 -9.82 -13.70 -16.98
CA MET A 162 -9.98 -12.56 -16.07
C MET A 162 -11.45 -12.22 -15.82
N ARG A 163 -12.28 -12.21 -16.86
CA ARG A 163 -13.73 -12.03 -16.73
C ARG A 163 -14.34 -13.04 -15.76
N LYS A 164 -14.03 -14.32 -15.93
CA LYS A 164 -14.52 -15.39 -15.06
C LYS A 164 -13.99 -15.24 -13.62
N ALA A 165 -12.74 -14.81 -13.45
CA ALA A 165 -12.16 -14.54 -12.13
C ALA A 165 -12.89 -13.41 -11.41
N MET A 166 -13.21 -12.30 -12.12
CA MET A 166 -13.97 -11.17 -11.59
C MET A 166 -15.37 -11.62 -11.14
N GLU A 167 -16.11 -12.30 -12.03
CA GLU A 167 -17.44 -12.85 -11.71
C GLU A 167 -17.39 -13.77 -10.49
N TYR A 168 -16.37 -14.64 -10.40
CA TYR A 168 -16.25 -15.58 -9.30
C TYR A 168 -15.85 -14.89 -7.98
N ALA A 169 -14.94 -13.94 -8.00
CA ALA A 169 -14.53 -13.16 -6.81
C ALA A 169 -15.72 -12.37 -6.24
N SER A 170 -16.57 -11.81 -7.11
CA SER A 170 -17.73 -11.02 -6.71
C SER A 170 -18.76 -11.82 -5.91
N MET A 171 -18.88 -13.14 -6.15
CA MET A 171 -19.75 -14.04 -5.37
C MET A 171 -19.38 -14.07 -3.89
N PHE A 172 -18.17 -13.70 -3.53
CA PHE A 172 -17.66 -13.63 -2.17
C PHE A 172 -17.47 -12.19 -1.69
N HIS A 173 -17.95 -11.20 -2.44
CA HIS A 173 -17.75 -9.77 -2.16
C HIS A 173 -16.27 -9.39 -2.06
N LYS A 174 -15.42 -9.99 -2.90
CA LYS A 174 -13.98 -9.72 -2.97
C LYS A 174 -13.62 -8.99 -4.24
N VAL A 175 -12.74 -8.01 -4.12
CA VAL A 175 -12.18 -7.27 -5.25
C VAL A 175 -11.03 -8.05 -5.89
N ILE A 176 -10.90 -7.92 -7.20
CA ILE A 176 -9.67 -8.29 -7.92
C ILE A 176 -8.76 -7.07 -7.93
N ILE A 177 -7.50 -7.28 -7.55
CA ILE A 177 -6.41 -6.30 -7.63
C ILE A 177 -5.52 -6.76 -8.78
N ASP A 178 -5.39 -5.97 -9.85
CA ASP A 178 -4.62 -6.38 -11.03
C ASP A 178 -3.39 -5.51 -11.25
N HIS A 179 -2.24 -6.20 -11.45
CA HIS A 179 -1.00 -5.62 -11.93
C HIS A 179 -1.10 -5.44 -13.44
N CYS A 180 -1.55 -4.26 -13.88
CA CYS A 180 -1.91 -3.97 -15.26
C CYS A 180 -0.67 -3.76 -16.14
N GLU A 181 -0.17 -4.81 -16.77
CA GLU A 181 1.00 -4.73 -17.66
C GLU A 181 0.91 -5.73 -18.82
N GLU A 182 0.66 -5.26 -20.04
CA GLU A 182 0.63 -6.11 -21.24
C GLU A 182 2.04 -6.67 -21.51
N GLN A 183 2.25 -7.97 -21.23
CA GLN A 183 3.55 -8.61 -21.21
C GLN A 183 4.25 -8.61 -22.57
N SER A 184 3.48 -8.72 -23.67
CA SER A 184 4.04 -8.74 -25.03
C SER A 184 4.77 -7.45 -25.41
N LEU A 185 4.45 -6.34 -24.71
CA LEU A 185 5.06 -5.02 -24.97
C LEU A 185 6.28 -4.74 -24.09
N VAL A 186 6.41 -5.39 -22.95
CA VAL A 186 7.43 -5.04 -21.93
C VAL A 186 8.59 -6.02 -21.84
N GLU A 187 8.58 -7.11 -22.60
CA GLU A 187 9.61 -8.15 -22.54
C GLU A 187 11.02 -7.57 -22.65
N GLY A 188 11.86 -7.84 -21.66
CA GLY A 188 13.25 -7.37 -21.58
C GLY A 188 13.41 -5.89 -21.29
N GLY A 189 12.32 -5.14 -21.06
CA GLY A 189 12.36 -3.72 -20.63
C GLY A 189 12.72 -3.57 -19.15
N ASN A 190 13.50 -2.54 -18.81
CA ASN A 190 14.02 -2.33 -17.46
C ASN A 190 13.68 -0.96 -16.87
N MET A 191 13.19 -0.01 -17.67
CA MET A 191 12.81 1.34 -17.25
C MET A 191 11.71 1.88 -18.15
N HIS A 192 11.21 3.07 -17.87
CA HIS A 192 10.26 3.77 -18.75
C HIS A 192 10.82 3.95 -20.16
N GLU A 193 10.04 3.61 -21.19
CA GLU A 193 10.39 3.91 -22.58
C GLU A 193 10.20 5.40 -22.87
N GLY A 194 11.29 6.09 -23.15
CA GLY A 194 11.29 7.51 -23.40
C GLY A 194 12.65 8.08 -23.74
N VAL A 195 12.83 9.37 -23.57
CA VAL A 195 14.09 10.07 -23.87
C VAL A 195 15.24 9.50 -23.05
N VAL A 196 15.04 9.33 -21.74
CA VAL A 196 16.09 8.84 -20.83
C VAL A 196 16.53 7.44 -21.19
N SER A 197 15.59 6.51 -21.46
CA SER A 197 15.94 5.14 -21.84
C SER A 197 16.73 5.06 -23.15
N ASN A 198 16.35 5.89 -24.12
CA ASN A 198 17.07 5.97 -25.40
C ASN A 198 18.51 6.51 -25.22
N GLU A 199 18.68 7.55 -24.40
CA GLU A 199 20.00 8.13 -24.13
C GLU A 199 20.91 7.17 -23.36
N LEU A 200 20.35 6.38 -22.44
CA LEU A 200 21.08 5.39 -21.65
C LEU A 200 21.30 4.08 -22.38
N GLY A 201 20.64 3.85 -23.52
CA GLY A 201 20.69 2.59 -24.25
C GLY A 201 20.06 1.40 -23.53
N ILE A 202 19.11 1.67 -22.61
CA ILE A 202 18.38 0.65 -21.86
C ILE A 202 17.02 0.43 -22.53
N LYS A 203 16.65 -0.85 -22.75
CA LYS A 203 15.34 -1.18 -23.30
C LYS A 203 14.23 -0.70 -22.38
N GLY A 204 13.31 0.08 -22.93
CA GLY A 204 12.19 0.66 -22.20
C GLY A 204 10.99 -0.29 -22.08
N ARG A 205 10.09 0.05 -21.15
CA ARG A 205 8.72 -0.47 -20.99
C ARG A 205 7.76 0.65 -21.40
N PRO A 206 7.08 0.51 -22.54
CA PRO A 206 6.20 1.58 -23.03
C PRO A 206 5.00 1.77 -22.09
N ALA A 207 4.58 3.02 -21.90
CA ALA A 207 3.44 3.38 -21.06
C ALA A 207 2.14 2.72 -21.55
N VAL A 208 1.98 2.54 -22.86
CA VAL A 208 0.82 1.91 -23.48
C VAL A 208 0.58 0.46 -23.00
N ALA A 209 1.59 -0.22 -22.47
CA ALA A 209 1.43 -1.56 -21.90
C ALA A 209 0.51 -1.55 -20.67
N GLU A 210 0.63 -0.53 -19.81
CA GLU A 210 -0.28 -0.30 -18.70
C GLU A 210 -1.64 0.20 -19.18
N ASP A 211 -1.66 1.16 -20.11
CA ASP A 211 -2.88 1.76 -20.63
C ASP A 211 -3.85 0.70 -21.21
N ILE A 212 -3.32 -0.25 -22.01
CA ILE A 212 -4.13 -1.33 -22.63
C ILE A 212 -4.69 -2.26 -21.56
N ALA A 213 -3.87 -2.66 -20.58
CA ALA A 213 -4.29 -3.57 -19.52
C ALA A 213 -5.38 -2.92 -18.64
N VAL A 214 -5.19 -1.66 -18.24
CA VAL A 214 -6.19 -0.88 -17.48
C VAL A 214 -7.49 -0.74 -18.27
N ALA A 215 -7.43 -0.43 -19.57
CA ALA A 215 -8.61 -0.33 -20.41
C ALA A 215 -9.38 -1.64 -20.46
N ARG A 216 -8.69 -2.78 -20.63
CA ARG A 216 -9.28 -4.12 -20.62
C ARG A 216 -10.04 -4.36 -19.32
N ASP A 217 -9.42 -4.11 -18.17
CA ASP A 217 -10.02 -4.39 -16.87
C ASP A 217 -11.24 -3.51 -16.58
N ILE A 218 -11.19 -2.24 -16.98
CA ILE A 218 -12.35 -1.34 -16.91
C ILE A 218 -13.52 -1.88 -17.75
N PHE A 219 -13.29 -2.31 -18.99
CA PHE A 219 -14.34 -2.87 -19.83
C PHE A 219 -14.90 -4.18 -19.28
N LEU A 220 -14.06 -5.04 -18.69
CA LEU A 220 -14.52 -6.26 -18.04
C LEU A 220 -15.34 -5.95 -16.78
N ALA A 221 -14.91 -5.02 -15.94
CA ALA A 221 -15.66 -4.57 -14.77
C ALA A 221 -17.01 -3.96 -15.13
N GLU A 222 -17.06 -3.14 -16.18
CA GLU A 222 -18.30 -2.55 -16.70
C GLU A 222 -19.27 -3.63 -17.22
N ALA A 223 -18.76 -4.60 -17.99
CA ALA A 223 -19.57 -5.68 -18.56
C ALA A 223 -20.08 -6.69 -17.53
N THR A 224 -19.31 -6.96 -16.49
CA THR A 224 -19.65 -7.94 -15.43
C THR A 224 -20.31 -7.31 -14.22
N HIS A 225 -20.33 -5.98 -14.12
CA HIS A 225 -20.79 -5.22 -12.94
C HIS A 225 -20.04 -5.62 -11.64
N THR A 226 -18.75 -5.98 -11.76
CA THR A 226 -17.92 -6.38 -10.62
C THR A 226 -16.86 -5.31 -10.31
N PRO A 227 -16.45 -5.16 -9.04
CA PRO A 227 -15.39 -4.23 -8.71
C PRO A 227 -14.03 -4.72 -9.20
N VAL A 228 -13.20 -3.78 -9.66
CA VAL A 228 -11.77 -3.99 -9.94
C VAL A 228 -10.94 -2.90 -9.30
N HIS A 229 -9.76 -3.26 -8.83
CA HIS A 229 -8.76 -2.33 -8.31
C HIS A 229 -7.51 -2.37 -9.15
N ILE A 230 -7.11 -1.22 -9.69
CA ILE A 230 -5.90 -1.05 -10.48
C ILE A 230 -4.72 -0.81 -9.54
N ALA A 231 -3.79 -1.77 -9.50
CA ALA A 231 -2.60 -1.67 -8.66
C ALA A 231 -1.63 -0.61 -9.20
N HIS A 232 -0.94 0.08 -8.29
CA HIS A 232 0.20 1.00 -8.50
C HIS A 232 0.20 1.74 -9.86
N ILE A 233 -0.91 2.42 -10.20
CA ILE A 233 -1.07 3.15 -11.46
C ILE A 233 0.07 4.15 -11.68
N SER A 234 0.61 4.23 -12.89
CA SER A 234 1.80 5.05 -13.16
C SER A 234 1.70 5.92 -14.41
N THR A 235 0.69 5.71 -15.28
CA THR A 235 0.62 6.41 -16.57
C THR A 235 -0.51 7.42 -16.64
N LYS A 236 -0.28 8.50 -17.40
CA LYS A 236 -1.25 9.57 -17.65
C LYS A 236 -2.56 9.05 -18.25
N ASN A 237 -2.46 8.16 -19.25
CA ASN A 237 -3.65 7.67 -19.92
C ASN A 237 -4.44 6.69 -19.02
N ALA A 238 -3.75 5.84 -18.22
CA ALA A 238 -4.42 4.98 -17.26
C ALA A 238 -5.20 5.79 -16.22
N VAL A 239 -4.63 6.88 -15.69
CA VAL A 239 -5.35 7.81 -14.79
C VAL A 239 -6.59 8.37 -15.47
N GLU A 240 -6.49 8.81 -16.72
CA GLU A 240 -7.65 9.34 -17.46
C GLU A 240 -8.70 8.26 -17.74
N LEU A 241 -8.30 7.04 -18.08
CA LEU A 241 -9.19 5.89 -18.25
C LEU A 241 -10.00 5.61 -16.98
N VAL A 242 -9.34 5.57 -15.82
CA VAL A 242 -10.00 5.41 -14.50
C VAL A 242 -10.96 6.57 -14.25
N ARG A 243 -10.53 7.82 -14.49
CA ARG A 243 -11.39 9.02 -14.32
C ARG A 243 -12.68 8.94 -15.15
N GLN A 244 -12.56 8.56 -16.40
CA GLN A 244 -13.71 8.42 -17.30
C GLN A 244 -14.60 7.22 -16.90
N ALA A 245 -14.02 6.12 -16.45
CA ALA A 245 -14.76 4.96 -15.96
C ALA A 245 -15.58 5.31 -14.70
N LYS A 246 -15.00 6.00 -13.73
CA LYS A 246 -15.70 6.48 -12.53
C LYS A 246 -16.87 7.40 -12.88
N LYS A 247 -16.69 8.32 -13.85
CA LYS A 247 -17.79 9.19 -14.35
C LYS A 247 -18.94 8.41 -14.97
N ARG A 248 -18.69 7.24 -15.55
CA ARG A 248 -19.72 6.33 -16.08
C ARG A 248 -20.34 5.42 -15.02
N GLY A 249 -19.85 5.46 -13.78
CA GLY A 249 -20.34 4.62 -12.68
C GLY A 249 -19.75 3.21 -12.65
N VAL A 250 -18.65 2.96 -13.38
CA VAL A 250 -17.93 1.68 -13.29
C VAL A 250 -17.32 1.55 -11.90
N GLN A 251 -17.40 0.36 -11.30
CA GLN A 251 -16.83 0.07 -9.99
C GLN A 251 -15.32 -0.16 -10.12
N VAL A 252 -14.58 0.89 -10.39
CA VAL A 252 -13.12 0.88 -10.47
C VAL A 252 -12.52 1.77 -9.41
N THR A 253 -11.47 1.28 -8.76
CA THR A 253 -10.60 2.03 -7.86
C THR A 253 -9.14 1.87 -8.30
N ALA A 254 -8.27 2.78 -7.88
CA ALA A 254 -6.86 2.73 -8.21
C ALA A 254 -6.00 3.16 -7.04
N GLU A 255 -4.79 2.61 -6.97
CA GLU A 255 -3.76 3.02 -6.01
C GLU A 255 -2.53 3.56 -6.73
N VAL A 256 -1.76 4.38 -6.04
CA VAL A 256 -0.47 4.91 -6.50
C VAL A 256 0.56 4.78 -5.39
N THR A 257 1.83 4.72 -5.76
CA THR A 257 2.91 4.67 -4.78
C THR A 257 3.61 6.02 -4.63
N PRO A 258 4.23 6.33 -3.47
CA PRO A 258 4.97 7.57 -3.27
C PRO A 258 6.04 7.82 -4.34
N GLN A 259 6.74 6.78 -4.81
CA GLN A 259 7.76 6.90 -5.84
C GLN A 259 7.22 7.41 -7.17
N HIS A 260 6.01 7.01 -7.57
CA HIS A 260 5.35 7.49 -8.80
C HIS A 260 4.77 8.91 -8.68
N LEU A 261 4.63 9.41 -7.45
CA LEU A 261 4.22 10.80 -7.18
C LEU A 261 5.41 11.76 -7.09
N ILE A 262 6.61 11.26 -6.74
CA ILE A 262 7.75 12.08 -6.33
C ILE A 262 8.86 12.08 -7.39
N PHE A 263 9.22 10.91 -7.92
CA PHE A 263 10.34 10.76 -8.83
C PHE A 263 9.92 10.80 -10.30
N THR A 264 10.86 11.19 -11.16
CA THR A 264 10.79 11.02 -12.61
C THR A 264 11.92 10.08 -13.07
N ASP A 265 11.83 9.59 -14.30
CA ASP A 265 12.84 8.71 -14.91
C ASP A 265 14.25 9.33 -14.98
N GLU A 266 14.39 10.63 -14.75
CA GLU A 266 15.68 11.33 -14.62
C GLU A 266 16.58 10.73 -13.51
N VAL A 267 15.99 10.19 -12.42
CA VAL A 267 16.77 9.56 -11.34
C VAL A 267 17.52 8.31 -11.81
N LEU A 268 17.06 7.69 -12.90
CA LEU A 268 17.67 6.48 -13.47
C LEU A 268 18.98 6.76 -14.23
N ARG A 269 19.31 8.03 -14.47
CA ARG A 269 20.61 8.42 -15.06
C ARG A 269 21.81 8.03 -14.20
N THR A 270 21.58 7.78 -12.92
CA THR A 270 22.60 7.28 -11.98
C THR A 270 22.89 5.80 -12.12
N PHE A 271 22.03 5.03 -12.80
CA PHE A 271 22.03 3.56 -12.86
C PHE A 271 21.88 2.88 -11.49
N GLU A 272 21.48 3.62 -10.45
CA GLU A 272 21.29 3.04 -9.14
C GLU A 272 20.06 2.13 -9.11
N THR A 273 20.28 0.89 -8.72
CA THR A 273 19.24 -0.15 -8.70
C THR A 273 18.15 0.09 -7.66
N ARG A 274 18.41 0.96 -6.66
CA ARG A 274 17.39 1.38 -5.68
C ARG A 274 16.23 2.15 -6.29
N TYR A 275 16.35 2.65 -7.55
CA TYR A 275 15.26 3.28 -8.29
C TYR A 275 14.57 2.33 -9.27
N LYS A 276 15.05 1.07 -9.40
CA LYS A 276 14.44 0.09 -10.30
C LYS A 276 13.21 -0.53 -9.66
N VAL A 277 12.03 -0.27 -10.24
CA VAL A 277 10.71 -0.70 -9.78
C VAL A 277 9.84 -1.08 -10.97
N ASN A 278 8.77 -1.82 -10.76
CA ASN A 278 7.75 -2.13 -11.75
C ASN A 278 6.34 -1.88 -11.18
N PRO A 279 5.52 -1.00 -11.80
CA PRO A 279 5.79 -0.20 -13.00
C PRO A 279 7.01 0.69 -12.85
N PRO A 280 7.73 1.01 -13.96
CA PRO A 280 8.91 1.85 -13.87
C PRO A 280 8.55 3.28 -13.48
N ILE A 281 9.47 3.99 -12.82
CA ILE A 281 9.37 5.43 -12.61
C ILE A 281 9.29 6.10 -13.99
N ARG A 282 8.23 6.91 -14.19
CA ARG A 282 7.87 7.49 -15.49
C ARG A 282 8.40 8.91 -15.66
N SER A 283 8.18 9.47 -16.85
CA SER A 283 8.48 10.89 -17.14
C SER A 283 7.57 11.85 -16.36
N GLU A 284 7.94 13.13 -16.34
CA GLU A 284 7.22 14.18 -15.60
C GLU A 284 5.73 14.28 -15.95
N GLU A 285 5.36 14.09 -17.23
CA GLU A 285 3.94 14.17 -17.61
C GLU A 285 3.09 13.08 -16.95
N HIS A 286 3.64 11.89 -16.76
CA HIS A 286 2.98 10.78 -16.09
C HIS A 286 2.91 11.03 -14.60
N ARG A 287 4.01 11.45 -13.97
CA ARG A 287 4.07 11.83 -12.56
C ARG A 287 3.04 12.91 -12.23
N ALA A 288 3.00 13.97 -13.02
CA ALA A 288 2.05 15.06 -12.83
C ALA A 288 0.58 14.61 -12.94
N ALA A 289 0.29 13.67 -13.85
CA ALA A 289 -1.04 13.09 -13.99
C ALA A 289 -1.43 12.23 -12.77
N CYS A 290 -0.49 11.48 -12.19
CA CYS A 290 -0.74 10.73 -10.95
C CYS A 290 -1.01 11.68 -9.77
N VAL A 291 -0.24 12.75 -9.62
CA VAL A 291 -0.50 13.79 -8.60
C VAL A 291 -1.89 14.40 -8.78
N ALA A 292 -2.25 14.81 -10.00
CA ALA A 292 -3.58 15.34 -10.29
C ALA A 292 -4.70 14.33 -10.02
N GLY A 293 -4.45 13.04 -10.32
CA GLY A 293 -5.40 11.96 -10.05
C GLY A 293 -5.63 11.73 -8.55
N LEU A 294 -4.60 11.88 -7.72
CA LEU A 294 -4.74 11.82 -6.27
C LEU A 294 -5.48 13.05 -5.71
N GLN A 295 -5.21 14.24 -6.27
CA GLN A 295 -5.87 15.49 -5.87
C GLN A 295 -7.38 15.49 -6.16
N ASP A 296 -7.80 14.98 -7.29
CA ASP A 296 -9.20 15.00 -7.73
C ASP A 296 -10.01 13.74 -7.33
N GLY A 297 -9.38 12.79 -6.62
CA GLY A 297 -10.01 11.55 -6.17
C GLY A 297 -10.19 10.49 -7.26
N THR A 298 -9.55 10.65 -8.43
CA THR A 298 -9.46 9.60 -9.44
C THR A 298 -8.64 8.42 -8.92
N ILE A 299 -7.56 8.69 -8.20
CA ILE A 299 -6.77 7.70 -7.47
C ILE A 299 -7.26 7.70 -6.03
N ASP A 300 -7.59 6.51 -5.51
CA ASP A 300 -8.26 6.34 -4.23
C ASP A 300 -7.28 6.13 -3.08
N ALA A 301 -6.17 5.46 -3.32
CA ALA A 301 -5.27 4.98 -2.28
C ALA A 301 -3.80 5.27 -2.58
N VAL A 302 -3.02 5.42 -1.51
CA VAL A 302 -1.56 5.45 -1.55
C VAL A 302 -1.04 4.22 -0.83
N VAL A 303 -0.26 3.41 -1.54
CA VAL A 303 0.35 2.16 -1.05
C VAL A 303 1.85 2.20 -1.27
N THR A 304 2.61 1.29 -0.66
CA THR A 304 4.06 1.31 -0.83
C THR A 304 4.56 0.48 -1.99
N ASP A 305 3.89 -0.60 -2.32
CA ASP A 305 4.48 -1.72 -3.06
C ASP A 305 5.82 -2.13 -2.43
N HIS A 306 5.80 -2.30 -1.10
CA HIS A 306 6.97 -2.73 -0.35
C HIS A 306 7.44 -4.10 -0.85
N ALA A 307 8.52 -4.12 -1.64
CA ALA A 307 9.02 -5.28 -2.36
C ALA A 307 10.52 -5.52 -2.05
N PRO A 308 10.83 -6.02 -0.85
CA PRO A 308 12.19 -6.21 -0.39
C PRO A 308 12.94 -7.29 -1.19
N HIS A 309 14.23 -7.06 -1.37
CA HIS A 309 15.20 -7.96 -1.97
C HIS A 309 16.44 -8.07 -1.08
N GLU A 310 17.18 -9.17 -1.22
CA GLU A 310 18.48 -9.31 -0.60
C GLU A 310 19.47 -8.30 -1.20
N TRP A 311 20.46 -7.88 -0.40
CA TRP A 311 21.42 -6.88 -0.86
C TRP A 311 22.13 -7.32 -2.13
N GLU A 312 22.56 -8.58 -2.18
CA GLU A 312 23.29 -9.16 -3.30
C GLU A 312 22.46 -9.19 -4.59
N GLU A 313 21.13 -9.24 -4.50
CA GLU A 313 20.26 -9.15 -5.66
C GLU A 313 20.16 -7.71 -6.19
N LYS A 314 20.27 -6.71 -5.31
CA LYS A 314 20.22 -5.29 -5.72
C LYS A 314 21.60 -4.73 -6.08
N ASP A 315 22.69 -5.30 -5.55
CA ASP A 315 24.07 -4.91 -5.85
C ASP A 315 24.56 -5.58 -7.15
N GLN A 316 23.90 -5.27 -8.25
CA GLN A 316 24.18 -5.81 -9.58
C GLN A 316 24.04 -4.70 -10.63
N GLU A 317 24.41 -5.03 -11.89
CA GLU A 317 24.12 -4.17 -13.02
C GLU A 317 22.61 -3.86 -13.10
N PHE A 318 22.28 -2.64 -13.49
CA PHE A 318 20.89 -2.17 -13.51
C PHE A 318 19.94 -3.13 -14.25
N ASN A 319 20.35 -3.68 -15.39
CA ASN A 319 19.51 -4.59 -16.17
C ASN A 319 19.28 -5.94 -15.47
N LEU A 320 20.21 -6.40 -14.64
CA LEU A 320 20.16 -7.70 -13.95
C LEU A 320 19.45 -7.61 -12.59
N ALA A 321 19.51 -6.46 -11.92
CA ALA A 321 18.87 -6.28 -10.62
C ALA A 321 17.36 -6.45 -10.72
N PRO A 322 16.70 -7.11 -9.76
CA PRO A 322 15.24 -7.21 -9.72
C PRO A 322 14.60 -5.85 -9.45
N SER A 323 13.37 -5.68 -9.95
CA SER A 323 12.51 -4.54 -9.61
C SER A 323 12.00 -4.67 -8.18
N GLY A 324 11.89 -3.55 -7.48
CA GLY A 324 11.36 -3.46 -6.12
C GLY A 324 12.36 -2.88 -5.12
N PHE A 325 11.81 -2.29 -4.07
CA PHE A 325 12.54 -1.71 -2.94
C PHE A 325 11.63 -1.64 -1.69
N VAL A 326 12.18 -1.19 -0.56
CA VAL A 326 11.41 -1.11 0.69
C VAL A 326 10.79 0.28 0.88
N GLY A 327 9.48 0.33 1.18
CA GLY A 327 8.71 1.57 1.27
C GLY A 327 7.98 1.79 2.61
N LEU A 328 7.75 0.75 3.41
CA LEU A 328 6.91 0.83 4.62
C LEU A 328 7.38 1.89 5.62
N GLU A 329 8.69 2.00 5.86
CA GLU A 329 9.25 2.93 6.86
C GLU A 329 9.39 4.37 6.35
N THR A 330 9.15 4.61 5.06
CA THR A 330 9.36 5.91 4.42
C THR A 330 8.09 6.55 3.86
N SER A 331 7.04 5.77 3.58
CA SER A 331 5.84 6.23 2.87
C SER A 331 5.17 7.42 3.54
N VAL A 332 4.96 7.37 4.86
CA VAL A 332 4.33 8.46 5.62
C VAL A 332 5.17 9.74 5.55
N GLY A 333 6.48 9.64 5.80
CA GLY A 333 7.40 10.79 5.72
C GLY A 333 7.47 11.37 4.31
N ALA A 334 7.52 10.52 3.28
CA ALA A 334 7.52 10.93 1.88
C ALA A 334 6.23 11.68 1.50
N MET A 335 5.07 11.14 1.86
CA MET A 335 3.78 11.77 1.59
C MET A 335 3.60 13.09 2.35
N LEU A 336 4.03 13.16 3.61
CA LEU A 336 4.02 14.42 4.37
C LEU A 336 4.93 15.46 3.72
N THR A 337 6.16 15.08 3.38
CA THR A 337 7.17 16.00 2.82
C THR A 337 6.77 16.52 1.45
N TYR A 338 6.43 15.62 0.52
CA TYR A 338 6.32 15.97 -0.91
C TYR A 338 4.89 16.21 -1.37
N MET A 339 3.89 15.75 -0.61
CA MET A 339 2.49 15.97 -0.98
C MET A 339 1.81 16.97 -0.06
N TYR A 340 1.89 16.78 1.27
CA TYR A 340 1.21 17.65 2.22
C TYR A 340 1.91 18.99 2.40
N HIS A 341 3.19 19.02 2.76
CA HIS A 341 3.92 20.28 3.01
C HIS A 341 4.13 21.14 1.77
N THR A 342 4.06 20.56 0.58
CA THR A 342 4.09 21.30 -0.69
C THR A 342 2.73 21.84 -1.10
N GLY A 343 1.64 21.48 -0.37
CA GLY A 343 0.27 21.89 -0.67
C GLY A 343 -0.36 21.16 -1.85
N ASN A 344 0.23 20.04 -2.32
CA ASN A 344 -0.36 19.24 -3.37
C ASN A 344 -1.66 18.57 -2.89
N ILE A 345 -1.72 18.08 -1.64
CA ILE A 345 -2.93 17.56 -1.02
C ILE A 345 -3.06 18.09 0.41
N ASP A 346 -4.28 18.14 0.93
CA ASP A 346 -4.53 18.43 2.33
C ASP A 346 -4.39 17.17 3.22
N LEU A 347 -4.42 17.36 4.51
CA LEU A 347 -4.25 16.28 5.47
C LEU A 347 -5.43 15.29 5.45
N MET A 348 -6.64 15.77 5.18
CA MET A 348 -7.84 14.95 5.08
C MET A 348 -7.73 13.98 3.90
N THR A 349 -7.27 14.46 2.74
CA THR A 349 -7.01 13.65 1.54
C THR A 349 -5.90 12.63 1.80
N LEU A 350 -4.80 13.02 2.45
CA LEU A 350 -3.70 12.11 2.80
C LEU A 350 -4.19 10.97 3.69
N VAL A 351 -4.88 11.30 4.79
CA VAL A 351 -5.40 10.29 5.74
C VAL A 351 -6.43 9.39 5.07
N ASN A 352 -7.30 9.96 4.20
CA ASN A 352 -8.26 9.15 3.44
C ASN A 352 -7.53 8.13 2.54
N ALA A 353 -6.54 8.56 1.77
CA ALA A 353 -5.83 7.69 0.83
C ALA A 353 -4.97 6.62 1.53
N MET A 354 -4.44 6.92 2.73
CA MET A 354 -3.59 5.99 3.49
C MET A 354 -4.35 5.17 4.55
N SER A 355 -5.68 5.34 4.69
CA SER A 355 -6.46 4.60 5.69
C SER A 355 -7.88 4.28 5.21
N THR A 356 -8.78 5.26 5.22
CA THR A 356 -10.22 5.06 5.03
C THR A 356 -10.56 4.44 3.67
N ALA A 357 -9.94 4.92 2.60
CA ALA A 357 -10.20 4.41 1.25
C ALA A 357 -9.74 2.95 1.10
N GLN A 358 -8.57 2.61 1.63
CA GLN A 358 -8.05 1.24 1.57
C GLN A 358 -8.91 0.26 2.36
N ALA A 359 -9.39 0.66 3.56
CA ALA A 359 -10.34 -0.14 4.33
C ALA A 359 -11.61 -0.42 3.52
N LYS A 360 -12.14 0.61 2.83
CA LYS A 360 -13.34 0.49 1.99
C LYS A 360 -13.13 -0.43 0.79
N ILE A 361 -11.98 -0.31 0.09
CA ILE A 361 -11.64 -1.14 -1.08
C ILE A 361 -11.58 -2.62 -0.68
N LEU A 362 -10.93 -2.92 0.44
CA LEU A 362 -10.81 -4.30 0.93
C LEU A 362 -12.04 -4.81 1.71
N GLY A 363 -13.05 -3.96 1.93
CA GLY A 363 -14.26 -4.32 2.71
C GLY A 363 -13.95 -4.60 4.19
N LEU A 364 -13.00 -3.87 4.78
CA LEU A 364 -12.57 -4.04 6.17
C LEU A 364 -13.35 -3.11 7.11
N ASP A 365 -13.65 -3.59 8.32
CA ASP A 365 -14.21 -2.77 9.40
C ASP A 365 -13.08 -1.98 10.09
N ALA A 366 -12.46 -1.05 9.37
CA ALA A 366 -11.30 -0.27 9.76
C ALA A 366 -11.33 1.13 9.11
N GLY A 367 -10.29 1.94 9.29
CA GLY A 367 -10.15 3.25 8.64
C GLY A 367 -11.06 4.33 9.21
N VAL A 368 -11.52 4.18 10.46
CA VAL A 368 -12.41 5.15 11.13
C VAL A 368 -12.12 5.21 12.64
N ILE A 369 -12.15 6.39 13.20
CA ILE A 369 -12.14 6.60 14.65
C ILE A 369 -13.59 6.80 15.11
N ALA A 370 -14.19 5.77 15.74
CA ALA A 370 -15.56 5.84 16.26
C ALA A 370 -15.75 4.85 17.42
N PRO A 371 -16.66 5.12 18.36
CA PRO A 371 -16.96 4.21 19.44
C PRO A 371 -17.32 2.79 18.95
N GLY A 372 -16.77 1.77 19.62
CA GLY A 372 -16.95 0.35 19.30
C GLY A 372 -15.98 -0.20 18.25
N LYS A 373 -15.28 0.64 17.51
CA LYS A 373 -14.25 0.20 16.52
C LYS A 373 -12.97 -0.22 17.21
N ASP A 374 -12.16 -1.00 16.50
CA ASP A 374 -10.81 -1.33 16.94
C ASP A 374 -9.99 -0.05 17.11
N ALA A 375 -9.25 0.04 18.19
CA ALA A 375 -8.39 1.17 18.45
C ALA A 375 -7.05 1.03 17.72
N ASP A 376 -7.12 1.12 16.37
CA ASP A 376 -5.98 1.20 15.48
C ASP A 376 -5.79 2.67 15.11
N LEU A 377 -4.69 3.28 15.55
CA LEU A 377 -4.43 4.71 15.37
C LEU A 377 -3.00 4.94 14.89
N THR A 378 -2.85 5.91 13.99
CA THR A 378 -1.56 6.47 13.60
C THR A 378 -1.44 7.87 14.16
N VAL A 379 -0.39 8.13 14.94
CA VAL A 379 -0.10 9.45 15.49
C VAL A 379 1.04 10.07 14.73
N LEU A 380 0.85 11.29 14.21
CA LEU A 380 1.80 11.98 13.35
C LEU A 380 2.37 13.22 14.03
N ASP A 381 3.68 13.40 13.97
CA ASP A 381 4.37 14.67 14.18
C ASP A 381 4.66 15.27 12.80
N LEU A 382 3.88 16.32 12.45
CA LEU A 382 3.96 16.92 11.12
C LEU A 382 5.25 17.72 10.90
N ASP A 383 5.87 18.21 11.97
CA ASP A 383 7.01 19.14 11.89
C ASP A 383 8.35 18.49 12.15
N LYS A 384 8.37 17.20 12.54
CA LYS A 384 9.60 16.46 12.81
C LYS A 384 10.45 16.33 11.56
N GLU A 385 11.61 16.99 11.53
CA GLU A 385 12.62 16.78 10.49
C GLU A 385 13.52 15.59 10.86
N TRP A 386 13.84 14.77 9.85
CA TRP A 386 14.71 13.61 10.01
C TRP A 386 15.32 13.20 8.68
N THR A 387 16.53 12.62 8.74
CA THR A 387 17.17 12.03 7.56
C THR A 387 16.84 10.55 7.50
N VAL A 388 16.46 10.08 6.31
CA VAL A 388 16.22 8.66 6.06
C VAL A 388 17.55 7.92 6.12
N ASP A 389 17.62 6.87 6.92
CA ASP A 389 18.78 5.99 7.08
C ASP A 389 18.32 4.54 6.92
N SER A 390 18.41 4.04 5.69
CA SER A 390 17.91 2.71 5.35
C SER A 390 18.67 1.58 6.07
N SER A 391 19.89 1.83 6.54
CA SER A 391 20.67 0.86 7.32
C SER A 391 19.99 0.49 8.65
N LYS A 392 19.17 1.41 9.19
CA LYS A 392 18.43 1.25 10.45
C LYS A 392 17.03 0.68 10.31
N PHE A 393 16.57 0.40 9.11
CA PHE A 393 15.22 -0.14 8.88
C PHE A 393 15.03 -1.50 9.55
N TYR A 394 13.82 -1.75 10.03
CA TYR A 394 13.42 -3.06 10.54
C TYR A 394 13.24 -4.09 9.42
N SER A 395 12.86 -3.63 8.20
CA SER A 395 12.85 -4.49 7.01
C SER A 395 14.23 -5.12 6.79
N LYS A 396 14.25 -6.35 6.31
CA LYS A 396 15.48 -7.03 5.89
C LYS A 396 16.10 -6.39 4.66
N GLY A 397 15.26 -5.99 3.71
CA GLY A 397 15.69 -5.19 2.56
C GLY A 397 16.16 -3.80 3.00
N LYS A 398 17.21 -3.28 2.33
CA LYS A 398 17.79 -1.96 2.62
C LYS A 398 17.79 -1.03 1.42
N ALA A 399 17.44 -1.53 0.23
CA ALA A 399 17.33 -0.69 -0.95
C ALA A 399 16.10 0.22 -0.83
N SER A 400 16.33 1.52 -0.73
CA SER A 400 15.28 2.55 -0.68
C SER A 400 15.67 3.74 -1.55
N PRO A 401 14.78 4.23 -2.43
CA PRO A 401 15.06 5.41 -3.24
C PRO A 401 15.11 6.69 -2.40
N PHE A 402 14.63 6.64 -1.17
CA PHE A 402 14.56 7.77 -0.23
C PHE A 402 15.77 7.85 0.71
N ASP A 403 16.70 6.90 0.63
CA ASP A 403 17.87 6.88 1.53
C ASP A 403 18.66 8.19 1.44
N GLU A 404 19.11 8.69 2.61
CA GLU A 404 19.80 9.98 2.79
C GLU A 404 18.94 11.24 2.54
N MET A 405 17.67 11.11 2.13
CA MET A 405 16.78 12.26 1.94
C MET A 405 16.30 12.81 3.29
N ILE A 406 16.13 14.13 3.34
CA ILE A 406 15.57 14.82 4.51
C ILE A 406 14.05 14.89 4.35
N PHE A 407 13.35 14.32 5.32
CA PHE A 407 11.89 14.37 5.38
C PHE A 407 11.42 15.32 6.48
N LYS A 408 10.27 15.94 6.24
CA LYS A 408 9.51 16.69 7.22
C LYS A 408 8.17 15.99 7.49
N GLY A 409 7.97 15.58 8.73
CA GLY A 409 6.85 14.78 9.18
C GLY A 409 7.21 13.31 9.36
N LYS A 410 6.73 12.72 10.47
CA LYS A 410 7.00 11.33 10.84
C LYS A 410 5.86 10.76 11.69
N ALA A 411 5.67 9.44 11.66
CA ALA A 411 4.85 8.77 12.67
C ALA A 411 5.52 8.86 14.05
N ALA A 412 4.82 9.43 15.02
CA ALA A 412 5.25 9.54 16.42
C ALA A 412 4.87 8.30 17.22
N ALA A 413 3.72 7.69 16.91
CA ALA A 413 3.31 6.41 17.49
C ALA A 413 2.39 5.64 16.55
N THR A 414 2.41 4.32 16.70
CA THR A 414 1.50 3.37 16.07
C THR A 414 0.80 2.59 17.17
N ILE A 415 -0.53 2.61 17.14
CA ILE A 415 -1.37 1.95 18.14
C ILE A 415 -2.21 0.90 17.41
N VAL A 416 -2.14 -0.36 17.85
CA VAL A 416 -2.89 -1.48 17.29
C VAL A 416 -3.68 -2.16 18.39
N ASN A 417 -5.00 -2.31 18.20
CA ASN A 417 -5.89 -2.85 19.23
C ASN A 417 -5.67 -2.18 20.60
N GLY A 418 -5.48 -0.85 20.61
CA GLY A 418 -5.27 -0.06 21.83
C GLY A 418 -3.93 -0.25 22.52
N LYS A 419 -2.98 -0.94 21.90
CA LYS A 419 -1.59 -1.09 22.40
C LYS A 419 -0.65 -0.24 21.56
N ILE A 420 0.21 0.51 22.21
CA ILE A 420 1.29 1.22 21.54
C ILE A 420 2.31 0.18 21.08
N VAL A 421 2.43 -0.05 19.78
CA VAL A 421 3.37 -1.03 19.19
C VAL A 421 4.63 -0.36 18.66
N MET A 422 4.58 0.97 18.46
CA MET A 422 5.75 1.79 18.14
C MET A 422 5.62 3.16 18.79
N LYS A 423 6.71 3.71 19.29
CA LYS A 423 6.80 5.07 19.80
C LYS A 423 8.13 5.70 19.40
N ASN A 424 8.10 6.89 18.80
CA ASN A 424 9.30 7.64 18.36
C ASN A 424 10.26 6.84 17.48
N GLY A 425 9.75 5.92 16.66
CA GLY A 425 10.53 5.08 15.76
C GLY A 425 11.06 3.78 16.38
N GLU A 426 10.86 3.56 17.68
CA GLU A 426 11.18 2.30 18.35
C GLU A 426 9.96 1.37 18.38
N VAL A 427 10.10 0.17 17.84
CA VAL A 427 9.09 -0.89 17.87
C VAL A 427 9.19 -1.64 19.20
N LEU A 428 8.05 -1.77 19.90
CA LEU A 428 7.92 -2.29 21.25
C LEU A 428 7.58 -3.79 21.29
#